data_cc8137ef3b8d9744ab84ec736c9ab3bd
#
_entry.id   cc8137ef3b8d9744ab84ec736c9ab3bd
#
_cell.length_a   1.000
_cell.length_b   1.000
_cell.length_c   1.000
_cell.angle_alpha   90.00
_cell.angle_beta   90.00
_cell.angle_gamma   90.00
#
_symmetry.space_group_name_H-M   'P 1'
#
loop_
_entity.id
_entity.type
_entity.pdbx_description
1 polymer ?
#
loop_
_entity_poly.entity_id
_entity_poly.type
_entity_poly.pdbx_seq_one_letter_code
_entity_poly.pdbx_strand_id
1 'polypeptide(L)'
;MRPLPPLREVIARHGLSASKALGQNFLLDEQLLDRIARVPGPLEGARAYEVGPGPGGLTRALLRAGAEVVAIERDARCLPALAEVAEAAEGRLRVIEGDALRIDEAAEAGRGAHIAANLPYNVGTALLVRWLGGEEWPPWWASLTLMFQLEVAERIVAKPDTRAYGRLAVLAQWRAEPRIAMKVHRSAFVPPPKVMSAVVHIVPKAAPEGVRAATLEALTAAAFGQRRKMLRQSLKGLPGALEALEAVGIDPQRRAETLSVEEFVTVARAMARG
;
A
#
# COMPACT_ATOMS: atom_id res chain seq x y z
N MET A 1 -24.49 5.41 12.65
CA MET A 1 -24.58 4.09 11.94
C MET A 1 -25.52 3.20 12.74
N ARG A 2 -26.55 2.64 12.09
CA ARG A 2 -27.47 1.67 12.72
C ARG A 2 -26.74 0.36 13.08
N PRO A 3 -27.21 -0.40 14.10
CA PRO A 3 -26.63 -1.70 14.43
C PRO A 3 -26.66 -2.66 13.24
N LEU A 4 -25.58 -3.37 13.03
CA LEU A 4 -25.44 -4.40 11.99
C LEU A 4 -25.29 -5.78 12.64
N PRO A 5 -25.78 -6.85 12.01
CA PRO A 5 -25.56 -8.20 12.49
C PRO A 5 -24.05 -8.55 12.47
N PRO A 6 -23.60 -9.52 13.28
CA PRO A 6 -22.22 -9.99 13.24
C PRO A 6 -21.76 -10.35 11.83
N LEU A 7 -20.51 -10.01 11.48
CA LEU A 7 -19.99 -10.21 10.12
C LEU A 7 -20.08 -11.67 9.65
N ARG A 8 -19.91 -12.63 10.58
CA ARG A 8 -20.04 -14.08 10.31
C ARG A 8 -21.44 -14.44 9.83
N GLU A 9 -22.49 -13.84 10.42
CA GLU A 9 -23.88 -14.09 10.03
C GLU A 9 -24.16 -13.53 8.64
N VAL A 10 -23.63 -12.35 8.32
CA VAL A 10 -23.77 -11.74 6.98
C VAL A 10 -23.08 -12.59 5.93
N ILE A 11 -21.86 -13.06 6.19
CA ILE A 11 -21.13 -13.97 5.31
C ILE A 11 -21.94 -15.25 5.06
N ALA A 12 -22.51 -15.85 6.09
CA ALA A 12 -23.32 -17.05 5.97
C ALA A 12 -24.62 -16.79 5.20
N ARG A 13 -25.33 -15.71 5.49
CA ARG A 13 -26.60 -15.33 4.83
C ARG A 13 -26.44 -15.12 3.34
N HIS A 14 -25.34 -14.46 2.92
CA HIS A 14 -25.03 -14.21 1.52
C HIS A 14 -24.26 -15.35 0.84
N GLY A 15 -24.01 -16.46 1.54
CA GLY A 15 -23.25 -17.59 0.99
C GLY A 15 -21.83 -17.22 0.57
N LEU A 16 -21.21 -16.22 1.21
CA LEU A 16 -19.90 -15.72 0.82
C LEU A 16 -18.80 -16.67 1.32
N SER A 17 -17.88 -16.95 0.42
CA SER A 17 -16.64 -17.67 0.74
C SER A 17 -15.45 -16.99 0.11
N ALA A 18 -14.32 -16.98 0.80
CA ALA A 18 -13.10 -16.41 0.27
C ALA A 18 -12.65 -17.12 -1.01
N SER A 19 -12.47 -16.37 -2.08
CA SER A 19 -12.06 -16.89 -3.38
C SER A 19 -10.53 -16.95 -3.45
N LYS A 20 -9.99 -18.15 -3.70
CA LYS A 20 -8.55 -18.32 -3.97
C LYS A 20 -8.12 -17.60 -5.24
N ALA A 21 -8.96 -17.57 -6.26
CA ALA A 21 -8.69 -16.88 -7.53
C ALA A 21 -8.54 -15.37 -7.33
N LEU A 22 -9.24 -14.80 -6.35
CA LEU A 22 -9.15 -13.38 -5.98
C LEU A 22 -8.14 -13.13 -4.84
N GLY A 23 -7.48 -14.18 -4.32
CA GLY A 23 -6.53 -14.05 -3.22
C GLY A 23 -7.15 -13.59 -1.90
N GLN A 24 -8.45 -13.85 -1.69
CA GLN A 24 -9.21 -13.37 -0.55
C GLN A 24 -8.91 -14.15 0.73
N ASN A 25 -8.78 -13.41 1.85
CA ASN A 25 -8.77 -13.93 3.22
C ASN A 25 -9.57 -12.92 4.05
N PHE A 26 -10.73 -13.35 4.58
CA PHE A 26 -11.59 -12.45 5.35
C PHE A 26 -11.09 -12.29 6.78
N LEU A 27 -11.00 -11.05 7.22
CA LEU A 27 -10.68 -10.70 8.59
C LEU A 27 -11.99 -10.50 9.37
N LEU A 28 -12.20 -11.31 10.42
CA LEU A 28 -13.48 -11.38 11.13
C LEU A 28 -13.41 -10.90 12.59
N ASP A 29 -12.21 -10.61 13.08
CA ASP A 29 -11.99 -10.08 14.42
C ASP A 29 -12.30 -8.57 14.44
N GLU A 30 -13.45 -8.20 15.00
CA GLU A 30 -13.91 -6.81 15.05
C GLU A 30 -12.97 -5.91 15.86
N GLN A 31 -12.38 -6.43 16.96
CA GLN A 31 -11.46 -5.65 17.78
C GLN A 31 -10.16 -5.34 17.00
N LEU A 32 -9.69 -6.32 16.23
CA LEU A 32 -8.55 -6.11 15.36
C LEU A 32 -8.86 -5.12 14.23
N LEU A 33 -10.04 -5.24 13.60
CA LEU A 33 -10.50 -4.30 12.57
C LEU A 33 -10.60 -2.87 13.11
N ASP A 34 -11.15 -2.68 14.32
CA ASP A 34 -11.21 -1.37 14.97
C ASP A 34 -9.82 -0.81 15.29
N ARG A 35 -8.88 -1.67 15.68
CA ARG A 35 -7.48 -1.27 15.87
C ARG A 35 -6.84 -0.81 14.55
N ILE A 36 -7.11 -1.51 13.45
CA ILE A 36 -6.62 -1.14 12.11
C ILE A 36 -7.20 0.21 11.68
N ALA A 37 -8.52 0.40 11.85
CA ALA A 37 -9.19 1.65 11.49
C ALA A 37 -8.67 2.86 12.28
N ARG A 38 -8.07 2.67 13.45
CA ARG A 38 -7.47 3.75 14.28
C ARG A 38 -6.00 4.06 13.93
N VAL A 39 -5.35 3.27 13.09
CA VAL A 39 -3.93 3.48 12.73
C VAL A 39 -3.68 4.84 12.07
N PRO A 40 -4.55 5.36 11.19
CA PRO A 40 -4.38 6.67 10.58
C PRO A 40 -4.47 7.84 11.56
N GLY A 41 -5.02 7.63 12.74
CA GLY A 41 -5.40 8.68 13.70
C GLY A 41 -6.91 8.92 13.72
N PRO A 42 -7.39 10.09 14.19
CA PRO A 42 -8.80 10.45 14.20
C PRO A 42 -9.39 10.48 12.79
N LEU A 43 -10.51 9.78 12.59
CA LEU A 43 -11.21 9.72 11.30
C LEU A 43 -12.59 10.39 11.33
N GLU A 44 -12.95 11.08 12.39
CA GLU A 44 -14.24 11.78 12.49
C GLU A 44 -14.38 12.81 11.38
N GLY A 45 -15.35 12.61 10.48
CA GLY A 45 -15.56 13.46 9.30
C GLY A 45 -14.46 13.38 8.23
N ALA A 46 -13.45 12.52 8.41
CA ALA A 46 -12.41 12.31 7.41
C ALA A 46 -12.89 11.37 6.28
N ARG A 47 -12.33 11.55 5.10
CA ARG A 47 -12.57 10.63 3.97
C ARG A 47 -11.66 9.42 4.06
N ALA A 48 -12.24 8.23 3.94
CA ALA A 48 -11.51 6.98 3.81
C ALA A 48 -11.80 6.35 2.45
N TYR A 49 -10.74 5.86 1.80
CA TYR A 49 -10.85 5.12 0.55
C TYR A 49 -10.43 3.66 0.81
N GLU A 50 -11.36 2.73 0.62
CA GLU A 50 -11.11 1.31 0.88
C GLU A 50 -11.06 0.53 -0.42
N VAL A 51 -9.99 -0.23 -0.62
CA VAL A 51 -9.83 -1.14 -1.74
C VAL A 51 -10.08 -2.58 -1.28
N GLY A 52 -11.08 -3.24 -1.90
CA GLY A 52 -11.44 -4.61 -1.60
C GLY A 52 -12.10 -4.78 -0.23
N PRO A 53 -13.21 -4.10 0.08
CA PRO A 53 -13.91 -4.22 1.35
C PRO A 53 -14.40 -5.66 1.64
N GLY A 54 -14.55 -6.50 0.60
CA GLY A 54 -15.13 -7.82 0.72
C GLY A 54 -16.51 -7.76 1.37
N PRO A 55 -16.78 -8.55 2.43
CA PRO A 55 -18.08 -8.49 3.12
C PRO A 55 -18.24 -7.27 4.04
N GLY A 56 -17.33 -6.30 4.01
CA GLY A 56 -17.43 -5.04 4.73
C GLY A 56 -16.85 -5.02 6.15
N GLY A 57 -15.92 -5.91 6.47
CA GLY A 57 -15.33 -5.96 7.81
C GLY A 57 -14.61 -4.68 8.20
N LEU A 58 -13.61 -4.26 7.42
CA LEU A 58 -12.87 -3.03 7.67
C LEU A 58 -13.73 -1.79 7.40
N THR A 59 -14.62 -1.83 6.40
CA THR A 59 -15.60 -0.78 6.12
C THR A 59 -16.40 -0.38 7.36
N ARG A 60 -16.94 -1.38 8.09
CA ARG A 60 -17.69 -1.15 9.33
C ARG A 60 -16.84 -0.48 10.41
N ALA A 61 -15.57 -0.88 10.54
CA ALA A 61 -14.65 -0.30 11.51
C ALA A 61 -14.31 1.16 11.17
N LEU A 62 -14.09 1.49 9.89
CA LEU A 62 -13.87 2.85 9.41
C LEU A 62 -15.09 3.75 9.68
N LEU A 63 -16.30 3.23 9.39
CA LEU A 63 -17.55 3.94 9.68
C LEU A 63 -17.77 4.17 11.19
N ARG A 64 -17.43 3.19 12.04
CA ARG A 64 -17.46 3.35 13.52
C ARG A 64 -16.45 4.39 13.99
N ALA A 65 -15.31 4.49 13.32
CA ALA A 65 -14.32 5.54 13.61
C ALA A 65 -14.72 6.94 13.11
N GLY A 66 -15.90 7.09 12.50
CA GLY A 66 -16.46 8.38 12.07
C GLY A 66 -16.16 8.76 10.62
N ALA A 67 -15.50 7.90 9.85
CA ALA A 67 -15.13 8.19 8.47
C ALA A 67 -16.33 8.24 7.52
N GLU A 68 -16.18 9.04 6.46
CA GLU A 68 -16.94 8.91 5.21
C GLU A 68 -16.16 7.98 4.28
N VAL A 69 -16.77 6.86 3.87
CA VAL A 69 -16.05 5.77 3.17
C VAL A 69 -16.47 5.71 1.70
N VAL A 70 -15.48 5.69 0.80
CA VAL A 70 -15.63 5.26 -0.58
C VAL A 70 -14.94 3.92 -0.72
N ALA A 71 -15.69 2.86 -1.06
CA ALA A 71 -15.17 1.50 -1.15
C ALA A 71 -15.27 0.97 -2.60
N ILE A 72 -14.17 0.40 -3.10
CA ILE A 72 -14.11 -0.21 -4.43
C ILE A 72 -14.05 -1.73 -4.27
N GLU A 73 -15.04 -2.45 -4.82
CA GLU A 73 -15.10 -3.90 -4.78
C GLU A 73 -15.21 -4.50 -6.18
N ARG A 74 -14.36 -5.46 -6.46
CA ARG A 74 -14.35 -6.18 -7.72
C ARG A 74 -15.22 -7.44 -7.70
N ASP A 75 -15.40 -8.01 -6.53
CA ASP A 75 -16.19 -9.22 -6.33
C ASP A 75 -17.67 -8.89 -6.16
N ALA A 76 -18.43 -8.97 -7.26
CA ALA A 76 -19.86 -8.67 -7.27
C ALA A 76 -20.68 -9.46 -6.22
N ARG A 77 -20.17 -10.62 -5.75
CA ARG A 77 -20.84 -11.43 -4.71
C ARG A 77 -20.88 -10.69 -3.37
N CYS A 78 -19.95 -9.77 -3.12
CA CYS A 78 -19.89 -8.99 -1.88
C CYS A 78 -20.82 -7.77 -1.90
N LEU A 79 -21.30 -7.33 -3.07
CA LEU A 79 -22.13 -6.12 -3.19
C LEU A 79 -23.43 -6.16 -2.39
N PRO A 80 -24.19 -7.28 -2.32
CA PRO A 80 -25.38 -7.34 -1.47
C PRO A 80 -25.08 -7.14 0.03
N ALA A 81 -23.98 -7.71 0.53
CA ALA A 81 -23.55 -7.51 1.92
C ALA A 81 -23.11 -6.06 2.19
N LEU A 82 -22.44 -5.42 1.22
CA LEU A 82 -22.04 -4.02 1.29
C LEU A 82 -23.22 -3.06 1.21
N ALA A 83 -24.28 -3.42 0.48
CA ALA A 83 -25.52 -2.65 0.44
C ALA A 83 -26.20 -2.56 1.83
N GLU A 84 -26.20 -3.65 2.61
CA GLU A 84 -26.69 -3.62 4.00
C GLU A 84 -25.85 -2.63 4.87
N VAL A 85 -24.52 -2.62 4.67
CA VAL A 85 -23.64 -1.68 5.37
C VAL A 85 -23.92 -0.24 4.94
N ALA A 86 -24.13 0.00 3.63
CA ALA A 86 -24.42 1.34 3.10
C ALA A 86 -25.74 1.89 3.64
N GLU A 87 -26.76 1.05 3.72
CA GLU A 87 -28.05 1.43 4.33
C GLU A 87 -27.89 1.81 5.80
N ALA A 88 -27.11 1.03 6.58
CA ALA A 88 -26.85 1.30 7.99
C ALA A 88 -25.92 2.51 8.20
N ALA A 89 -25.12 2.86 7.20
CA ALA A 89 -24.17 3.98 7.26
C ALA A 89 -24.82 5.36 7.08
N GLU A 90 -26.11 5.42 6.69
CA GLU A 90 -26.87 6.68 6.59
C GLU A 90 -26.17 7.73 5.71
N GLY A 91 -25.74 7.29 4.52
CA GLY A 91 -25.07 8.15 3.51
C GLY A 91 -23.56 8.25 3.65
N ARG A 92 -22.94 7.70 4.69
CA ARG A 92 -21.47 7.75 4.88
C ARG A 92 -20.68 6.63 4.17
N LEU A 93 -21.34 5.76 3.41
CA LEU A 93 -20.67 4.75 2.58
C LEU A 93 -21.16 4.85 1.14
N ARG A 94 -20.23 4.98 0.22
CA ARG A 94 -20.45 4.81 -1.21
C ARG A 94 -19.64 3.61 -1.72
N VAL A 95 -20.31 2.64 -2.31
CA VAL A 95 -19.70 1.44 -2.88
C VAL A 95 -19.65 1.57 -4.39
N ILE A 96 -18.51 1.27 -4.98
CA ILE A 96 -18.27 1.27 -6.42
C ILE A 96 -17.85 -0.14 -6.82
N GLU A 97 -18.60 -0.76 -7.74
CA GLU A 97 -18.18 -2.00 -8.36
C GLU A 97 -17.08 -1.72 -9.39
N GLY A 98 -15.89 -2.34 -9.23
CA GLY A 98 -14.81 -2.12 -10.18
C GLY A 98 -13.46 -2.66 -9.75
N ASP A 99 -12.51 -2.53 -10.67
CA ASP A 99 -11.10 -2.87 -10.42
C ASP A 99 -10.34 -1.60 -10.03
N ALA A 100 -9.82 -1.55 -8.82
CA ALA A 100 -9.05 -0.41 -8.29
C ALA A 100 -7.87 -0.02 -9.19
N LEU A 101 -7.31 -0.95 -9.96
CA LEU A 101 -6.24 -0.64 -10.92
C LEU A 101 -6.71 0.15 -12.16
N ARG A 102 -8.03 0.30 -12.37
CA ARG A 102 -8.64 0.93 -13.55
C ARG A 102 -9.46 2.18 -13.24
N ILE A 103 -9.63 2.49 -11.97
CA ILE A 103 -10.43 3.64 -11.50
C ILE A 103 -9.52 4.83 -11.22
N ASP A 104 -10.01 6.02 -11.48
CA ASP A 104 -9.40 7.27 -11.01
C ASP A 104 -9.77 7.46 -9.53
N GLU A 105 -8.94 6.91 -8.66
CA GLU A 105 -9.15 6.91 -7.21
C GLU A 105 -9.18 8.32 -6.62
N ALA A 106 -8.39 9.25 -7.19
CA ALA A 106 -8.34 10.63 -6.75
C ALA A 106 -9.66 11.36 -7.01
N ALA A 107 -10.27 11.10 -8.18
CA ALA A 107 -11.58 11.65 -8.51
C ALA A 107 -12.69 11.08 -7.61
N GLU A 108 -12.62 9.78 -7.30
CA GLU A 108 -13.64 9.11 -6.50
C GLU A 108 -13.56 9.42 -5.00
N ALA A 109 -12.37 9.41 -4.44
CA ALA A 109 -12.15 9.61 -3.00
C ALA A 109 -11.96 11.09 -2.61
N GLY A 110 -11.49 11.90 -3.55
CA GLY A 110 -11.10 13.28 -3.30
C GLY A 110 -9.74 13.41 -2.59
N ARG A 111 -9.22 14.65 -2.54
CA ARG A 111 -7.92 14.92 -1.91
C ARG A 111 -8.00 14.83 -0.38
N GLY A 112 -6.91 14.36 0.22
CA GLY A 112 -6.80 14.20 1.67
C GLY A 112 -7.42 12.92 2.21
N ALA A 113 -7.83 11.97 1.37
CA ALA A 113 -8.40 10.71 1.80
C ALA A 113 -7.35 9.80 2.46
N HIS A 114 -7.77 9.06 3.49
CA HIS A 114 -6.98 7.99 4.09
C HIS A 114 -7.27 6.68 3.38
N ILE A 115 -6.27 6.09 2.74
CA ILE A 115 -6.43 4.79 2.10
C ILE A 115 -6.28 3.70 3.15
N ALA A 116 -7.31 2.85 3.27
CA ALA A 116 -7.28 1.68 4.15
C ALA A 116 -7.65 0.43 3.35
N ALA A 117 -6.87 -0.64 3.45
CA ALA A 117 -7.16 -1.85 2.70
C ALA A 117 -6.55 -3.11 3.30
N ASN A 118 -7.35 -4.18 3.32
CA ASN A 118 -6.88 -5.55 3.50
C ASN A 118 -6.69 -6.17 2.10
N LEU A 119 -5.59 -5.79 1.43
CA LEU A 119 -5.37 -6.10 0.02
C LEU A 119 -5.11 -7.58 -0.23
N PRO A 120 -5.65 -8.14 -1.33
CA PRO A 120 -5.13 -9.40 -1.86
C PRO A 120 -3.64 -9.27 -2.17
N TYR A 121 -2.84 -10.26 -1.75
CA TYR A 121 -1.37 -10.16 -1.79
C TYR A 121 -0.78 -9.99 -3.20
N ASN A 122 -1.52 -10.41 -4.23
CA ASN A 122 -1.11 -10.30 -5.64
C ASN A 122 -1.23 -8.89 -6.22
N VAL A 123 -2.07 -8.01 -5.66
CA VAL A 123 -2.29 -6.65 -6.17
C VAL A 123 -1.73 -5.56 -5.25
N GLY A 124 -1.51 -5.88 -3.97
CA GLY A 124 -1.11 -4.90 -2.95
C GLY A 124 0.17 -4.13 -3.27
N THR A 125 1.21 -4.83 -3.76
CA THR A 125 2.48 -4.17 -4.12
C THR A 125 2.32 -3.28 -5.35
N ALA A 126 1.52 -3.68 -6.35
CA ALA A 126 1.28 -2.89 -7.55
C ALA A 126 0.53 -1.58 -7.21
N LEU A 127 -0.49 -1.67 -6.36
CA LEU A 127 -1.22 -0.49 -5.87
C LEU A 127 -0.30 0.43 -5.06
N LEU A 128 0.50 -0.11 -4.15
CA LEU A 128 1.45 0.67 -3.36
C LEU A 128 2.43 1.43 -4.25
N VAL A 129 3.05 0.76 -5.23
CA VAL A 129 3.98 1.41 -6.17
C VAL A 129 3.27 2.50 -6.97
N ARG A 130 2.03 2.27 -7.42
CA ARG A 130 1.23 3.29 -8.13
C ARG A 130 0.95 4.51 -7.26
N TRP A 131 0.53 4.34 -6.01
CA TRP A 131 0.27 5.46 -5.09
C TRP A 131 1.54 6.22 -4.72
N LEU A 132 2.68 5.55 -4.67
CA LEU A 132 3.98 6.18 -4.41
C LEU A 132 4.62 6.74 -5.68
N GLY A 133 4.28 6.26 -6.88
CA GLY A 133 4.88 6.63 -8.17
C GLY A 133 4.23 7.84 -8.85
N GLY A 134 3.09 8.36 -8.37
CA GLY A 134 2.38 9.48 -8.99
C GLY A 134 3.27 10.70 -9.27
N GLU A 135 3.03 11.42 -10.38
CA GLU A 135 3.81 12.60 -10.74
C GLU A 135 3.53 13.80 -9.83
N GLU A 136 2.27 13.96 -9.41
CA GLU A 136 1.90 14.99 -8.43
C GLU A 136 2.34 14.61 -7.02
N TRP A 137 3.02 15.59 -6.36
CA TRP A 137 3.38 15.46 -4.96
C TRP A 137 3.28 16.81 -4.25
N PRO A 138 2.62 16.95 -3.08
CA PRO A 138 2.05 15.88 -2.26
C PRO A 138 0.92 15.13 -2.97
N PRO A 139 0.75 13.82 -2.65
CA PRO A 139 -0.24 12.98 -3.32
C PRO A 139 -1.67 13.39 -2.93
N TRP A 140 -2.66 12.82 -3.63
CA TRP A 140 -4.07 13.05 -3.29
C TRP A 140 -4.50 12.41 -1.96
N TRP A 141 -3.76 11.41 -1.48
CA TRP A 141 -4.04 10.72 -0.21
C TRP A 141 -3.24 11.31 0.96
N ALA A 142 -3.85 11.29 2.18
CA ALA A 142 -3.23 11.74 3.42
C ALA A 142 -2.39 10.67 4.10
N SER A 143 -2.82 9.40 4.05
CA SER A 143 -2.06 8.26 4.55
C SER A 143 -2.53 6.97 3.91
N LEU A 144 -1.66 5.94 3.97
CA LEU A 144 -1.97 4.57 3.57
C LEU A 144 -1.89 3.66 4.80
N THR A 145 -2.91 2.83 5.02
CA THR A 145 -2.95 1.81 6.08
C THR A 145 -3.29 0.48 5.41
N LEU A 146 -2.25 -0.27 5.07
CA LEU A 146 -2.35 -1.39 4.14
C LEU A 146 -1.88 -2.68 4.80
N MET A 147 -2.61 -3.77 4.55
CA MET A 147 -2.20 -5.09 5.00
C MET A 147 -1.39 -5.82 3.92
N PHE A 148 -0.25 -6.34 4.33
CA PHE A 148 0.65 -7.15 3.51
C PHE A 148 1.04 -8.44 4.23
N GLN A 149 1.59 -9.41 3.48
CA GLN A 149 2.38 -10.48 4.10
C GLN A 149 3.54 -9.86 4.88
N LEU A 150 3.89 -10.47 6.02
CA LEU A 150 4.94 -9.93 6.91
C LEU A 150 6.27 -9.68 6.17
N GLU A 151 6.67 -10.60 5.28
CA GLU A 151 7.89 -10.45 4.47
C GLU A 151 7.83 -9.20 3.57
N VAL A 152 6.67 -8.92 2.96
CA VAL A 152 6.49 -7.71 2.12
C VAL A 152 6.52 -6.46 2.98
N ALA A 153 5.86 -6.47 4.13
CA ALA A 153 5.90 -5.37 5.09
C ALA A 153 7.34 -5.06 5.56
N GLU A 154 8.11 -6.10 5.87
CA GLU A 154 9.52 -5.97 6.25
C GLU A 154 10.37 -5.38 5.12
N ARG A 155 10.09 -5.73 3.85
CA ARG A 155 10.77 -5.12 2.69
C ARG A 155 10.42 -3.65 2.51
N ILE A 156 9.19 -3.23 2.79
CA ILE A 156 8.76 -1.83 2.68
C ILE A 156 9.53 -0.93 3.66
N VAL A 157 9.74 -1.40 4.90
CA VAL A 157 10.37 -0.63 5.97
C VAL A 157 11.86 -0.94 6.15
N ALA A 158 12.44 -1.77 5.29
CA ALA A 158 13.82 -2.24 5.43
C ALA A 158 14.83 -1.09 5.36
N LYS A 159 15.92 -1.23 6.12
CA LYS A 159 17.07 -0.32 6.10
C LYS A 159 18.19 -0.88 5.22
N PRO A 160 19.09 -0.03 4.68
CA PRO A 160 20.29 -0.49 3.97
C PRO A 160 21.05 -1.56 4.75
N ASP A 161 21.79 -2.38 4.05
CA ASP A 161 22.59 -3.50 4.58
C ASP A 161 21.80 -4.61 5.28
N THR A 162 20.46 -4.59 5.19
CA THR A 162 19.63 -5.68 5.68
C THR A 162 19.20 -6.62 4.54
N ARG A 163 18.93 -7.89 4.87
CA ARG A 163 18.48 -8.89 3.91
C ARG A 163 17.19 -8.49 3.19
N ALA A 164 16.29 -7.79 3.87
CA ALA A 164 15.00 -7.38 3.35
C ALA A 164 15.10 -6.13 2.45
N TYR A 165 16.20 -5.36 2.54
CA TYR A 165 16.35 -4.12 1.78
C TYR A 165 16.42 -4.36 0.28
N GLY A 166 15.72 -3.53 -0.49
CA GLY A 166 15.65 -3.66 -1.93
C GLY A 166 14.84 -2.54 -2.58
N ARG A 167 14.50 -2.71 -3.85
CA ARG A 167 13.76 -1.73 -4.65
C ARG A 167 12.54 -1.17 -3.91
N LEU A 168 11.74 -2.04 -3.29
CA LEU A 168 10.50 -1.62 -2.63
C LEU A 168 10.75 -0.69 -1.44
N ALA A 169 11.84 -0.92 -0.66
CA ALA A 169 12.24 -0.03 0.43
C ALA A 169 12.59 1.38 -0.09
N VAL A 170 13.38 1.46 -1.15
CA VAL A 170 13.77 2.76 -1.73
C VAL A 170 12.53 3.51 -2.25
N LEU A 171 11.67 2.82 -3.03
CA LEU A 171 10.45 3.43 -3.57
C LEU A 171 9.45 3.86 -2.49
N ALA A 172 9.38 3.15 -1.37
CA ALA A 172 8.50 3.51 -0.27
C ALA A 172 9.06 4.66 0.60
N GLN A 173 10.39 4.79 0.71
CA GLN A 173 11.00 5.68 1.69
C GLN A 173 11.55 6.98 1.11
N TRP A 174 11.66 7.14 -0.22
CA TRP A 174 12.23 8.37 -0.79
C TRP A 174 11.35 9.62 -0.61
N ARG A 175 10.03 9.46 -0.55
CA ARG A 175 9.07 10.56 -0.33
C ARG A 175 7.91 10.21 0.61
N ALA A 176 8.04 9.12 1.38
CA ALA A 176 7.09 8.75 2.40
C ALA A 176 7.79 8.09 3.59
N GLU A 177 7.08 7.96 4.71
CA GLU A 177 7.55 7.36 5.95
C GLU A 177 6.72 6.10 6.27
N PRO A 178 7.17 4.92 5.84
CA PRO A 178 6.52 3.67 6.16
C PRO A 178 6.93 3.15 7.54
N ARG A 179 5.95 2.60 8.27
CA ARG A 179 6.20 1.85 9.50
C ARG A 179 5.29 0.64 9.61
N ILE A 180 5.74 -0.42 10.24
CA ILE A 180 4.87 -1.53 10.63
C ILE A 180 4.08 -1.07 11.86
N ALA A 181 2.78 -0.88 11.70
CA ALA A 181 1.89 -0.46 12.78
C ALA A 181 1.54 -1.63 13.72
N MET A 182 1.31 -2.83 13.15
CA MET A 182 1.07 -4.04 13.90
C MET A 182 1.33 -5.29 13.07
N LYS A 183 1.70 -6.40 13.73
CA LYS A 183 1.72 -7.74 13.15
C LYS A 183 0.38 -8.43 13.39
N VAL A 184 -0.08 -9.19 12.39
CA VAL A 184 -1.37 -9.88 12.41
C VAL A 184 -1.14 -11.38 12.26
N HIS A 185 -1.58 -12.15 13.26
CA HIS A 185 -1.44 -13.58 13.20
C HIS A 185 -2.37 -14.19 12.16
N ARG A 186 -1.91 -15.23 11.48
CA ARG A 186 -2.67 -15.89 10.42
C ARG A 186 -4.05 -16.43 10.85
N SER A 187 -4.22 -16.77 12.14
CA SER A 187 -5.49 -17.24 12.69
C SER A 187 -6.60 -16.19 12.73
N ALA A 188 -6.26 -14.91 12.55
CA ALA A 188 -7.27 -13.84 12.46
C ALA A 188 -8.09 -13.87 11.15
N PHE A 189 -7.62 -14.63 10.17
CA PHE A 189 -8.24 -14.72 8.85
C PHE A 189 -9.01 -16.01 8.63
N VAL A 190 -10.01 -15.95 7.76
CA VAL A 190 -10.79 -17.09 7.28
C VAL A 190 -10.85 -17.09 5.75
N PRO A 191 -10.27 -18.11 5.10
CA PRO A 191 -9.34 -19.11 5.65
C PRO A 191 -8.00 -18.49 6.11
N PRO A 192 -7.26 -19.15 7.02
CA PRO A 192 -5.97 -18.62 7.42
C PRO A 192 -4.94 -18.69 6.28
N PRO A 193 -4.19 -17.60 6.01
CA PRO A 193 -3.11 -17.62 5.05
C PRO A 193 -1.94 -18.50 5.54
N LYS A 194 -1.01 -18.83 4.63
CA LYS A 194 0.15 -19.67 4.99
C LYS A 194 1.16 -18.94 5.90
N VAL A 195 1.20 -17.60 5.83
CA VAL A 195 2.19 -16.76 6.50
C VAL A 195 1.53 -15.69 7.36
N MET A 196 2.29 -15.12 8.27
CA MET A 196 1.89 -13.94 9.05
C MET A 196 1.66 -12.74 8.14
N SER A 197 0.81 -11.81 8.59
CA SER A 197 0.59 -10.53 7.95
C SER A 197 1.06 -9.37 8.83
N ALA A 198 1.14 -8.19 8.26
CA ALA A 198 1.35 -6.96 9.01
C ALA A 198 0.60 -5.80 8.37
N VAL A 199 0.16 -4.87 9.19
CA VAL A 199 -0.37 -3.58 8.77
C VAL A 199 0.78 -2.60 8.67
N VAL A 200 0.99 -2.04 7.48
CA VAL A 200 1.95 -0.98 7.23
C VAL A 200 1.19 0.34 7.14
N HIS A 201 1.65 1.32 7.89
CA HIS A 201 1.17 2.69 7.80
C HIS A 201 2.22 3.57 7.14
N ILE A 202 1.78 4.39 6.18
CA ILE A 202 2.67 5.21 5.35
C ILE A 202 2.10 6.62 5.31
N VAL A 203 2.94 7.61 5.63
CA VAL A 203 2.59 9.03 5.58
C VAL A 203 3.48 9.71 4.54
N PRO A 204 2.94 10.57 3.66
CA PRO A 204 3.76 11.31 2.72
C PRO A 204 4.65 12.32 3.45
N LYS A 205 5.87 12.53 2.94
CA LYS A 205 6.78 13.59 3.34
C LYS A 205 7.16 14.45 2.13
N ALA A 206 7.87 15.55 2.34
CA ALA A 206 8.33 16.39 1.24
C ALA A 206 9.14 15.56 0.23
N ALA A 207 8.79 15.68 -1.05
CA ALA A 207 9.56 15.02 -2.10
C ALA A 207 10.92 15.70 -2.28
N PRO A 208 12.00 14.96 -2.51
CA PRO A 208 13.28 15.53 -2.90
C PRO A 208 13.16 16.26 -4.24
N GLU A 209 13.63 17.52 -4.30
CA GLU A 209 13.61 18.30 -5.53
C GLU A 209 14.49 17.69 -6.62
N GLY A 210 14.08 17.87 -7.88
CA GLY A 210 14.85 17.45 -9.06
C GLY A 210 14.94 15.95 -9.27
N VAL A 211 14.04 15.16 -8.66
CA VAL A 211 13.97 13.70 -8.85
C VAL A 211 12.62 13.31 -9.45
N ARG A 212 12.66 12.64 -10.59
CA ARG A 212 11.46 12.07 -11.22
C ARG A 212 11.25 10.65 -10.73
N ALA A 213 10.02 10.28 -10.41
CA ALA A 213 9.65 8.94 -9.96
C ALA A 213 10.11 7.87 -10.97
N ALA A 214 9.86 8.07 -12.26
CA ALA A 214 10.26 7.16 -13.33
C ALA A 214 11.77 6.92 -13.37
N THR A 215 12.60 7.96 -13.14
CA THR A 215 14.06 7.82 -13.10
C THR A 215 14.50 6.97 -11.90
N LEU A 216 13.94 7.21 -10.71
CA LEU A 216 14.24 6.42 -9.52
C LEU A 216 13.76 4.98 -9.66
N GLU A 217 12.61 4.75 -10.28
CA GLU A 217 12.09 3.41 -10.58
C GLU A 217 13.01 2.64 -11.52
N ALA A 218 13.45 3.27 -12.62
CA ALA A 218 14.40 2.65 -13.56
C ALA A 218 15.75 2.35 -12.91
N LEU A 219 16.30 3.30 -12.15
CA LEU A 219 17.55 3.13 -11.42
C LEU A 219 17.49 1.98 -10.43
N THR A 220 16.46 1.94 -9.59
CA THR A 220 16.29 0.87 -8.59
C THR A 220 15.98 -0.48 -9.22
N ALA A 221 15.22 -0.52 -10.32
CA ALA A 221 14.97 -1.76 -11.06
C ALA A 221 16.28 -2.35 -11.63
N ALA A 222 17.13 -1.52 -12.25
CA ALA A 222 18.41 -1.94 -12.75
C ALA A 222 19.36 -2.37 -11.62
N ALA A 223 19.50 -1.55 -10.58
CA ALA A 223 20.42 -1.78 -9.46
C ALA A 223 20.10 -3.08 -8.71
N PHE A 224 18.83 -3.36 -8.40
CA PHE A 224 18.39 -4.55 -7.67
C PHE A 224 18.06 -5.75 -8.57
N GLY A 225 18.00 -5.57 -9.88
CA GLY A 225 17.75 -6.64 -10.84
C GLY A 225 18.84 -7.73 -10.83
N GLN A 226 20.05 -7.35 -10.42
CA GLN A 226 21.19 -8.25 -10.25
C GLN A 226 21.82 -8.10 -8.86
N ARG A 227 21.06 -8.40 -7.82
CA ARG A 227 21.37 -8.10 -6.40
C ARG A 227 22.82 -8.45 -5.96
N ARG A 228 23.39 -9.55 -6.47
CA ARG A 228 24.77 -10.00 -6.11
C ARG A 228 25.88 -9.28 -6.88
N LYS A 229 25.55 -8.45 -7.86
CA LYS A 229 26.54 -7.74 -8.69
C LYS A 229 26.81 -6.34 -8.11
N MET A 230 28.00 -5.82 -8.43
CA MET A 230 28.37 -4.44 -8.17
C MET A 230 27.57 -3.50 -9.06
N LEU A 231 27.38 -2.24 -8.64
CA LEU A 231 26.64 -1.23 -9.39
C LEU A 231 27.15 -1.04 -10.81
N ARG A 232 28.48 -1.04 -11.02
CA ARG A 232 29.08 -0.97 -12.36
C ARG A 232 28.58 -2.05 -13.33
N GLN A 233 28.13 -3.20 -12.82
CA GLN A 233 27.62 -4.29 -13.63
C GLN A 233 26.09 -4.24 -13.76
N SER A 234 25.38 -3.98 -12.68
CA SER A 234 23.91 -3.93 -12.67
C SER A 234 23.36 -2.71 -13.42
N LEU A 235 24.09 -1.58 -13.41
CA LEU A 235 23.67 -0.33 -14.06
C LEU A 235 24.22 -0.14 -15.48
N LYS A 236 25.08 -1.03 -15.99
CA LYS A 236 25.71 -0.91 -17.32
C LYS A 236 24.70 -0.69 -18.46
N GLY A 237 23.50 -1.23 -18.36
CA GLY A 237 22.45 -1.11 -19.36
C GLY A 237 21.52 0.11 -19.18
N LEU A 238 21.74 0.94 -18.16
CA LEU A 238 20.92 2.12 -17.89
C LEU A 238 21.71 3.38 -18.29
N PRO A 239 21.30 4.08 -19.37
CA PRO A 239 22.01 5.26 -19.86
C PRO A 239 22.16 6.35 -18.78
N GLY A 240 23.35 6.95 -18.68
CA GLY A 240 23.68 8.02 -17.74
C GLY A 240 23.87 7.58 -16.28
N ALA A 241 23.62 6.29 -15.94
CA ALA A 241 23.65 5.86 -14.54
C ALA A 241 25.07 5.73 -13.98
N LEU A 242 26.05 5.27 -14.77
CA LEU A 242 27.45 5.16 -14.32
C LEU A 242 28.09 6.53 -14.19
N GLU A 243 27.85 7.40 -15.15
CA GLU A 243 28.30 8.80 -15.14
C GLU A 243 27.70 9.55 -13.93
N ALA A 244 26.43 9.28 -13.62
CA ALA A 244 25.79 9.85 -12.44
C ALA A 244 26.40 9.36 -11.12
N LEU A 245 26.77 8.06 -11.01
CA LEU A 245 27.50 7.55 -9.82
C LEU A 245 28.82 8.27 -9.62
N GLU A 246 29.61 8.43 -10.70
CA GLU A 246 30.90 9.14 -10.66
C GLU A 246 30.72 10.59 -10.27
N ALA A 247 29.75 11.28 -10.87
CA ALA A 247 29.47 12.69 -10.62
C ALA A 247 29.09 12.99 -9.17
N VAL A 248 28.48 12.02 -8.46
CA VAL A 248 28.09 12.17 -7.06
C VAL A 248 29.06 11.47 -6.09
N GLY A 249 30.19 10.91 -6.59
CA GLY A 249 31.22 10.30 -5.77
C GLY A 249 30.85 8.97 -5.12
N ILE A 250 29.90 8.23 -5.70
CA ILE A 250 29.53 6.89 -5.22
C ILE A 250 30.38 5.84 -5.92
N ASP A 251 31.09 5.01 -5.13
CA ASP A 251 31.93 3.92 -5.65
C ASP A 251 31.08 2.88 -6.43
N PRO A 252 31.33 2.71 -7.75
CA PRO A 252 30.61 1.76 -8.58
C PRO A 252 30.91 0.29 -8.25
N GLN A 253 31.86 0.00 -7.38
CA GLN A 253 32.13 -1.35 -6.87
C GLN A 253 31.18 -1.74 -5.71
N ARG A 254 30.49 -0.79 -5.11
CA ARG A 254 29.45 -1.09 -4.11
C ARG A 254 28.31 -1.90 -4.73
N ARG A 255 27.52 -2.53 -3.85
CA ARG A 255 26.29 -3.23 -4.24
C ARG A 255 25.07 -2.35 -3.91
N ALA A 256 23.98 -2.54 -4.68
CA ALA A 256 22.75 -1.78 -4.48
C ALA A 256 22.21 -1.81 -3.04
N GLU A 257 22.35 -2.95 -2.36
CA GLU A 257 21.85 -3.11 -0.98
C GLU A 257 22.61 -2.28 0.07
N THR A 258 23.78 -1.76 -0.25
CA THR A 258 24.57 -0.92 0.65
C THR A 258 24.28 0.59 0.49
N LEU A 259 23.55 0.98 -0.58
CA LEU A 259 23.21 2.38 -0.79
C LEU A 259 22.03 2.79 0.07
N SER A 260 22.12 3.96 0.68
CA SER A 260 20.97 4.57 1.36
C SER A 260 19.92 5.05 0.35
N VAL A 261 18.73 5.36 0.86
CA VAL A 261 17.66 5.95 0.03
C VAL A 261 18.09 7.30 -0.51
N GLU A 262 18.79 8.10 0.29
CA GLU A 262 19.32 9.42 -0.07
C GLU A 262 20.39 9.32 -1.16
N GLU A 263 21.24 8.29 -1.13
CA GLU A 263 22.23 8.03 -2.18
C GLU A 263 21.52 7.69 -3.50
N PHE A 264 20.50 6.83 -3.51
CA PHE A 264 19.68 6.57 -4.69
C PHE A 264 19.01 7.82 -5.25
N VAL A 265 18.46 8.67 -4.37
CA VAL A 265 17.86 9.95 -4.72
C VAL A 265 18.89 10.88 -5.37
N THR A 266 20.10 10.93 -4.83
CA THR A 266 21.20 11.77 -5.34
C THR A 266 21.65 11.32 -6.73
N VAL A 267 21.78 10.02 -6.96
CA VAL A 267 22.08 9.45 -8.28
C VAL A 267 20.95 9.76 -9.28
N ALA A 268 19.69 9.52 -8.89
CA ALA A 268 18.55 9.78 -9.76
C ALA A 268 18.45 11.28 -10.15
N ARG A 269 18.80 12.19 -9.23
CA ARG A 269 18.88 13.62 -9.49
C ARG A 269 19.98 13.97 -10.49
N ALA A 270 21.15 13.35 -10.37
CA ALA A 270 22.25 13.54 -11.30
C ALA A 270 21.89 13.05 -12.72
N MET A 271 21.24 11.88 -12.83
CA MET A 271 20.73 11.35 -14.10
C MET A 271 19.71 12.26 -14.79
N ALA A 272 18.97 13.08 -14.07
CA ALA A 272 17.99 14.00 -14.64
C ALA A 272 18.61 15.29 -15.21
N ARG A 273 19.89 15.55 -14.93
CA ARG A 273 20.62 16.77 -15.37
C ARG A 273 21.51 16.55 -16.61
N GLY A 274 21.81 15.32 -16.92
CA GLY A 274 22.57 14.89 -18.10
C GLY A 274 21.64 14.43 -19.22
#